data_3dfd6952b06a94176b7d843b70d5702a
#
_entry.id   3dfd6952b06a94176b7d843b70d5702a
#
_cell.length_a   1.000
_cell.length_b   1.000
_cell.length_c   1.000
_cell.angle_alpha   90.00
_cell.angle_beta   90.00
_cell.angle_gamma   90.00
#
_symmetry.space_group_name_H-M   'P 1'
#
loop_
_entity.id
_entity.type
_entity.pdbx_description
1 polymer ?
#
loop_
_entity_poly.entity_id
_entity_poly.type
_entity_poly.pdbx_seq_one_letter_code
_entity_poly.pdbx_strand_id
1 'polypeptide(L)'
;KCSTDGLCFTPSLGFITRDLAVIKKAAGICLELRENDMPVHVICPEAWKEHQKLPEKIYEKTKIKIETVDFPVFNNSREPMINFLKQYLPGCDVLIHYEKKIDGNGIGDSILGHFDEETQEDQLKSGKFLIRVANMVGATALCIPDNAFASGYVLLCESKKEKIEKMFSIAEDFPKIEDELIKRYFRNMDAYFSYGALEEGLLGE
;
A
#
# COMPACT_ATOMS: atom_id res chain seq x y z
N LYS A 1 -13.33 -11.54 -11.94
CA LYS A 1 -12.23 -12.08 -12.76
C LYS A 1 -11.47 -13.13 -11.95
N CYS A 2 -10.81 -14.07 -12.63
CA CYS A 2 -9.96 -15.07 -11.98
C CYS A 2 -8.54 -14.95 -12.53
N SER A 3 -7.56 -15.16 -11.67
CA SER A 3 -6.15 -15.27 -12.01
C SER A 3 -5.79 -16.65 -12.56
N THR A 4 -4.57 -16.82 -13.04
CA THR A 4 -4.07 -18.07 -13.62
C THR A 4 -4.05 -19.25 -12.63
N ASP A 5 -3.94 -18.97 -11.33
CA ASP A 5 -4.05 -19.93 -10.23
C ASP A 5 -5.51 -20.24 -9.82
N GLY A 6 -6.49 -19.76 -10.59
CA GLY A 6 -7.92 -19.99 -10.35
C GLY A 6 -8.54 -19.15 -9.24
N LEU A 7 -7.78 -18.29 -8.57
CA LEU A 7 -8.29 -17.42 -7.52
C LEU A 7 -9.03 -16.21 -8.12
N CYS A 8 -10.18 -15.89 -7.55
CA CYS A 8 -10.99 -14.77 -8.00
C CYS A 8 -10.53 -13.46 -7.35
N PHE A 9 -10.64 -12.36 -8.09
CA PHE A 9 -10.33 -11.02 -7.62
C PHE A 9 -11.32 -9.99 -8.17
N THR A 10 -11.46 -8.89 -7.45
CA THR A 10 -12.25 -7.73 -7.89
C THR A 10 -11.29 -6.70 -8.48
N PRO A 11 -11.55 -6.20 -9.70
CA PRO A 11 -10.80 -5.06 -10.23
C PRO A 11 -10.94 -3.87 -9.29
N SER A 12 -9.83 -3.20 -9.01
CA SER A 12 -9.78 -2.03 -8.13
C SER A 12 -9.38 -0.78 -8.91
N LEU A 13 -9.88 0.37 -8.47
CA LEU A 13 -9.39 1.67 -8.89
C LEU A 13 -8.21 2.04 -7.98
N GLY A 14 -7.15 2.58 -8.57
CA GLY A 14 -5.97 3.03 -7.81
C GLY A 14 -5.53 4.42 -8.22
N PHE A 15 -4.92 5.14 -7.28
CA PHE A 15 -4.28 6.43 -7.51
C PHE A 15 -2.79 6.31 -7.20
N ILE A 16 -1.96 6.90 -8.04
CA ILE A 16 -0.50 7.00 -7.83
C ILE A 16 -0.15 8.48 -7.82
N THR A 17 0.40 8.95 -6.72
CA THR A 17 0.80 10.35 -6.55
C THR A 17 2.08 10.44 -5.74
N ARG A 18 2.72 11.60 -5.76
CA ARG A 18 3.89 11.92 -4.93
C ARG A 18 3.55 12.34 -3.50
N ASP A 19 2.31 12.72 -3.25
CA ASP A 19 1.90 13.30 -1.98
C ASP A 19 0.64 12.61 -1.46
N LEU A 20 0.68 12.22 -0.18
CA LEU A 20 -0.46 11.63 0.51
C LEU A 20 -1.68 12.55 0.51
N ALA A 21 -1.48 13.87 0.62
CA ALA A 21 -2.58 14.82 0.60
C ALA A 21 -3.36 14.80 -0.73
N VAL A 22 -2.66 14.56 -1.85
CA VAL A 22 -3.30 14.44 -3.17
C VAL A 22 -4.11 13.15 -3.25
N ILE A 23 -3.57 12.01 -2.77
CA ILE A 23 -4.35 10.75 -2.70
C ILE A 23 -5.57 10.93 -1.80
N LYS A 24 -5.41 11.53 -0.62
CA LYS A 24 -6.51 11.78 0.33
C LYS A 24 -7.59 12.64 -0.31
N LYS A 25 -7.21 13.69 -1.05
CA LYS A 25 -8.16 14.55 -1.77
C LYS A 25 -8.89 13.79 -2.87
N ALA A 26 -8.19 12.99 -3.68
CA ALA A 26 -8.80 12.19 -4.75
C ALA A 26 -9.77 11.14 -4.17
N ALA A 27 -9.34 10.41 -3.15
CA ALA A 27 -10.20 9.47 -2.43
C ALA A 27 -11.40 10.17 -1.77
N GLY A 28 -11.19 11.37 -1.21
CA GLY A 28 -12.25 12.19 -0.62
C GLY A 28 -13.35 12.56 -1.61
N ILE A 29 -12.99 12.87 -2.86
CA ILE A 29 -13.97 13.15 -3.92
C ILE A 29 -14.76 11.88 -4.28
N CYS A 30 -14.08 10.73 -4.39
CA CYS A 30 -14.73 9.48 -4.79
C CYS A 30 -15.60 8.85 -3.70
N LEU A 31 -15.20 9.02 -2.42
CA LEU A 31 -15.77 8.30 -1.28
C LEU A 31 -16.40 9.23 -0.24
N GLU A 32 -16.36 10.54 -0.46
CA GLU A 32 -16.84 11.56 0.49
C GLU A 32 -16.22 11.40 1.90
N LEU A 33 -14.90 11.17 1.95
CA LEU A 33 -14.18 10.94 3.20
C LEU A 33 -14.22 12.19 4.10
N ARG A 34 -14.20 11.96 5.41
CA ARG A 34 -14.13 12.99 6.45
C ARG A 34 -12.89 12.79 7.29
N GLU A 35 -12.49 13.81 8.02
CA GLU A 35 -11.51 13.65 9.08
C GLU A 35 -12.05 12.76 10.17
N ASN A 36 -11.23 11.83 10.65
CA ASN A 36 -11.63 10.84 11.64
C ASN A 36 -10.67 10.89 12.82
N ASP A 37 -11.18 11.28 13.98
CA ASP A 37 -10.42 11.32 15.25
C ASP A 37 -10.86 10.20 16.23
N MET A 38 -11.47 9.16 15.71
CA MET A 38 -11.91 8.01 16.49
C MET A 38 -10.73 7.10 16.86
N PRO A 39 -10.84 6.31 17.93
CA PRO A 39 -9.86 5.30 18.25
C PRO A 39 -9.60 4.35 17.08
N VAL A 40 -8.32 4.00 16.88
CA VAL A 40 -7.88 3.13 15.78
C VAL A 40 -7.23 1.87 16.34
N HIS A 41 -7.69 0.72 15.85
CA HIS A 41 -7.08 -0.57 16.14
C HIS A 41 -6.17 -0.98 14.98
N VAL A 42 -4.86 -1.03 15.25
CA VAL A 42 -3.81 -1.39 14.31
C VAL A 42 -3.32 -2.80 14.59
N ILE A 43 -3.23 -3.63 13.55
CA ILE A 43 -2.55 -4.93 13.60
C ILE A 43 -1.23 -4.84 12.81
N CYS A 44 -0.15 -5.34 13.39
CA CYS A 44 1.16 -5.43 12.75
C CYS A 44 1.88 -6.75 13.09
N PRO A 45 3.00 -7.11 12.40
CA PRO A 45 3.72 -8.35 12.63
C PRO A 45 4.25 -8.47 14.06
N GLU A 46 4.17 -9.67 14.66
CA GLU A 46 4.68 -9.95 16.00
C GLU A 46 6.18 -9.65 16.14
N ALA A 47 6.95 -9.88 15.08
CA ALA A 47 8.37 -9.53 15.02
C ALA A 47 8.66 -8.04 15.27
N TRP A 48 7.64 -7.18 15.23
CA TRP A 48 7.77 -5.73 15.51
C TRP A 48 7.58 -5.40 17.00
N LYS A 49 7.19 -6.35 17.81
CA LYS A 49 6.99 -6.17 19.25
C LYS A 49 8.28 -5.75 19.96
N GLU A 50 9.42 -6.37 19.59
CA GLU A 50 10.73 -6.07 20.16
C GLU A 50 11.41 -4.87 19.50
N HIS A 51 11.09 -4.65 18.22
CA HIS A 51 11.66 -3.58 17.41
C HIS A 51 10.54 -2.70 16.89
N GLN A 52 10.35 -1.55 17.49
CA GLN A 52 9.36 -0.57 17.07
C GLN A 52 9.63 -0.14 15.61
N LYS A 53 8.91 -0.74 14.66
CA LYS A 53 9.07 -0.51 13.21
C LYS A 53 8.14 0.57 12.67
N LEU A 54 7.07 0.87 13.38
CA LEU A 54 6.20 1.99 13.04
C LEU A 54 6.83 3.32 13.47
N PRO A 55 6.45 4.43 12.83
CA PRO A 55 6.84 5.76 13.29
C PRO A 55 6.50 5.99 14.78
N GLU A 56 7.41 6.65 15.49
CA GLU A 56 7.28 6.93 16.93
C GLU A 56 5.96 7.62 17.27
N LYS A 57 5.53 8.56 16.43
CA LYS A 57 4.25 9.27 16.56
C LYS A 57 3.03 8.34 16.70
N ILE A 58 3.07 7.16 16.08
CA ILE A 58 1.97 6.18 16.17
C ILE A 58 1.92 5.58 17.56
N TYR A 59 3.08 5.29 18.18
CA TYR A 59 3.15 4.74 19.53
C TYR A 59 2.76 5.75 20.62
N GLU A 60 2.98 7.03 20.36
CA GLU A 60 2.65 8.12 21.32
C GLU A 60 1.15 8.44 21.36
N LYS A 61 0.38 8.07 20.34
CA LYS A 61 -1.05 8.38 20.29
C LYS A 61 -1.87 7.46 21.18
N THR A 62 -2.47 8.00 22.22
CA THR A 62 -3.31 7.26 23.19
C THR A 62 -4.57 6.64 22.58
N LYS A 63 -5.02 7.15 21.43
CA LYS A 63 -6.18 6.63 20.71
C LYS A 63 -5.84 5.46 19.78
N ILE A 64 -4.56 5.07 19.65
CA ILE A 64 -4.14 3.96 18.82
C ILE A 64 -3.87 2.74 19.69
N LYS A 65 -4.63 1.68 19.46
CA LYS A 65 -4.36 0.35 20.02
C LYS A 65 -3.55 -0.44 19.02
N ILE A 66 -2.34 -0.85 19.36
CA ILE A 66 -1.48 -1.70 18.54
C ILE A 66 -1.56 -3.12 19.05
N GLU A 67 -1.88 -4.04 18.16
CA GLU A 67 -1.88 -5.48 18.39
C GLU A 67 -0.88 -6.14 17.44
N THR A 68 -0.07 -7.05 17.94
CA THR A 68 0.88 -7.80 17.13
C THR A 68 0.42 -9.23 16.96
N VAL A 69 0.51 -9.75 15.74
CA VAL A 69 0.12 -11.13 15.41
C VAL A 69 1.19 -11.78 14.54
N ASP A 70 1.20 -13.10 14.52
CA ASP A 70 2.08 -13.85 13.63
C ASP A 70 1.55 -13.79 12.20
N PHE A 71 2.38 -13.31 11.27
CA PHE A 71 2.04 -13.19 9.86
C PHE A 71 2.46 -14.45 9.11
N PRO A 72 1.67 -14.89 8.12
CA PRO A 72 2.01 -16.06 7.33
C PRO A 72 3.31 -15.82 6.55
N VAL A 73 4.06 -16.88 6.31
CA VAL A 73 5.22 -16.85 5.43
C VAL A 73 4.75 -17.09 4.00
N PHE A 74 5.25 -16.26 3.07
CA PHE A 74 4.98 -16.48 1.65
C PHE A 74 5.78 -17.69 1.14
N ASN A 75 5.08 -18.68 0.59
CA ASN A 75 5.64 -19.95 0.11
C ASN A 75 5.10 -20.33 -1.27
N ASN A 76 5.04 -19.40 -2.20
CA ASN A 76 4.44 -19.57 -3.53
C ASN A 76 2.92 -19.79 -3.56
N SER A 77 2.22 -19.76 -2.43
CA SER A 77 0.78 -19.83 -2.36
C SER A 77 0.18 -18.53 -1.83
N ARG A 78 -0.90 -18.09 -2.43
CA ARG A 78 -1.67 -16.93 -1.97
C ARG A 78 -2.68 -17.28 -0.89
N GLU A 79 -3.08 -18.54 -0.79
CA GLU A 79 -4.14 -18.96 0.13
C GLU A 79 -3.85 -18.61 1.60
N PRO A 80 -2.65 -18.85 2.16
CA PRO A 80 -2.35 -18.46 3.53
C PRO A 80 -2.52 -16.97 3.77
N MET A 81 -2.10 -16.13 2.81
CA MET A 81 -2.25 -14.67 2.89
C MET A 81 -3.71 -14.23 2.79
N ILE A 82 -4.50 -14.85 1.90
CA ILE A 82 -5.93 -14.59 1.76
C ILE A 82 -6.67 -14.95 3.05
N ASN A 83 -6.38 -16.13 3.60
CA ASN A 83 -7.00 -16.62 4.83
C ASN A 83 -6.65 -15.72 6.01
N PHE A 84 -5.40 -15.30 6.11
CA PHE A 84 -4.93 -14.34 7.10
C PHE A 84 -5.69 -13.01 7.02
N LEU A 85 -5.78 -12.40 5.84
CA LEU A 85 -6.52 -11.16 5.66
C LEU A 85 -8.01 -11.31 5.97
N LYS A 86 -8.65 -12.41 5.55
CA LYS A 86 -10.04 -12.69 5.89
C LYS A 86 -10.29 -12.85 7.39
N GLN A 87 -9.30 -13.37 8.12
CA GLN A 87 -9.39 -13.56 9.56
C GLN A 87 -9.23 -12.21 10.31
N TYR A 88 -8.26 -11.39 9.94
CA TYR A 88 -7.86 -10.24 10.75
C TYR A 88 -8.48 -8.90 10.32
N LEU A 89 -8.70 -8.65 9.02
CA LEU A 89 -9.25 -7.38 8.55
C LEU A 89 -10.62 -7.01 9.15
N PRO A 90 -11.56 -7.95 9.37
CA PRO A 90 -12.83 -7.59 9.99
C PRO A 90 -12.69 -7.08 11.43
N GLY A 91 -11.70 -7.59 12.16
CA GLY A 91 -11.47 -7.30 13.58
C GLY A 91 -10.59 -6.09 13.86
N CYS A 92 -9.93 -5.50 12.85
CA CYS A 92 -9.07 -4.33 13.00
C CYS A 92 -9.54 -3.17 12.12
N ASP A 93 -9.00 -1.98 12.38
CA ASP A 93 -9.22 -0.81 11.52
C ASP A 93 -8.17 -0.77 10.42
N VAL A 94 -6.90 -1.00 10.77
CA VAL A 94 -5.77 -0.96 9.83
C VAL A 94 -4.81 -2.11 10.14
N LEU A 95 -4.43 -2.85 9.12
CA LEU A 95 -3.34 -3.83 9.19
C LEU A 95 -2.13 -3.22 8.48
N ILE A 96 -0.96 -3.25 9.13
CA ILE A 96 0.26 -2.64 8.60
C ILE A 96 1.34 -3.71 8.46
N HIS A 97 1.95 -3.74 7.29
CA HIS A 97 3.07 -4.61 6.97
C HIS A 97 4.15 -3.81 6.24
N TYR A 98 5.39 -4.31 6.23
CA TYR A 98 6.50 -3.71 5.50
C TYR A 98 6.98 -4.67 4.41
N GLU A 99 6.98 -4.21 3.17
CA GLU A 99 7.47 -4.95 2.01
C GLU A 99 8.81 -4.37 1.55
N LYS A 100 9.78 -5.24 1.27
CA LYS A 100 11.16 -4.83 0.95
C LYS A 100 11.55 -5.35 -0.41
N LYS A 101 12.43 -4.58 -1.09
CA LYS A 101 13.03 -4.96 -2.37
C LYS A 101 12.00 -5.40 -3.41
N ILE A 102 10.84 -4.71 -3.43
CA ILE A 102 9.77 -5.00 -4.38
C ILE A 102 10.34 -4.88 -5.79
N ASP A 103 10.34 -5.99 -6.53
CA ASP A 103 10.92 -6.10 -7.87
C ASP A 103 12.39 -5.62 -7.96
N GLY A 104 13.13 -5.63 -6.86
CA GLY A 104 14.51 -5.16 -6.81
C GLY A 104 15.51 -6.02 -7.61
N ASN A 105 15.14 -7.25 -7.94
CA ASN A 105 15.95 -8.17 -8.76
C ASN A 105 15.41 -8.31 -10.19
N GLY A 106 14.45 -7.50 -10.59
CA GLY A 106 13.77 -7.55 -11.88
C GLY A 106 12.27 -7.34 -11.72
N ILE A 107 11.56 -7.27 -12.83
CA ILE A 107 10.10 -7.13 -12.80
C ILE A 107 9.50 -8.47 -12.40
N GLY A 108 9.15 -8.62 -11.12
CA GLY A 108 8.40 -9.77 -10.63
C GLY A 108 6.94 -9.67 -11.03
N ASP A 109 6.41 -10.70 -11.68
CA ASP A 109 4.98 -10.78 -11.93
C ASP A 109 4.23 -10.97 -10.62
N SER A 110 3.11 -10.27 -10.45
CA SER A 110 2.18 -10.50 -9.34
C SER A 110 1.25 -11.69 -9.61
N ILE A 111 1.29 -12.24 -10.80
CA ILE A 111 0.52 -13.42 -11.21
C ILE A 111 1.36 -14.65 -10.88
N LEU A 112 1.00 -15.37 -9.84
CA LEU A 112 1.53 -16.72 -9.58
C LEU A 112 0.88 -17.68 -10.56
N GLY A 113 1.66 -18.47 -11.26
CA GLY A 113 1.10 -19.40 -12.23
C GLY A 113 2.16 -20.18 -12.99
N HIS A 114 1.89 -20.57 -14.20
CA HIS A 114 2.64 -21.50 -15.04
C HIS A 114 3.92 -20.89 -15.61
N PHE A 115 4.80 -20.39 -14.77
CA PHE A 115 6.09 -19.88 -15.16
C PHE A 115 7.16 -20.96 -14.99
N ASP A 116 8.28 -20.78 -15.71
CA ASP A 116 9.49 -21.54 -15.46
C ASP A 116 10.04 -21.32 -14.05
N GLU A 117 10.95 -22.19 -13.63
CA GLU A 117 11.52 -22.17 -12.29
C GLU A 117 12.25 -20.84 -11.97
N GLU A 118 12.93 -20.24 -12.96
CA GLU A 118 13.66 -18.99 -12.81
C GLU A 118 12.70 -17.82 -12.48
N THR A 119 11.61 -17.71 -13.22
CA THR A 119 10.57 -16.70 -12.98
C THR A 119 9.91 -16.88 -11.61
N GLN A 120 9.67 -18.13 -11.19
CA GLN A 120 9.11 -18.42 -9.86
C GLN A 120 10.08 -18.01 -8.73
N GLU A 121 11.37 -18.27 -8.89
CA GLU A 121 12.38 -17.82 -7.93
C GLU A 121 12.44 -16.29 -7.83
N ASP A 122 12.37 -15.58 -8.95
CA ASP A 122 12.36 -14.13 -8.97
C ASP A 122 11.09 -13.54 -8.33
N GLN A 123 9.96 -14.21 -8.49
CA GLN A 123 8.74 -13.84 -7.77
C GLN A 123 8.86 -14.00 -6.25
N LEU A 124 9.54 -15.06 -5.79
CA LEU A 124 9.85 -15.23 -4.36
C LEU A 124 10.74 -14.10 -3.83
N LYS A 125 11.73 -13.71 -4.62
CA LYS A 125 12.67 -12.63 -4.29
C LYS A 125 12.04 -11.24 -4.40
N SER A 126 10.89 -11.10 -5.06
CA SER A 126 10.28 -9.81 -5.39
C SER A 126 9.84 -8.97 -4.19
N GLY A 127 9.81 -9.54 -2.99
CA GLY A 127 9.44 -8.85 -1.76
C GLY A 127 7.97 -8.46 -1.64
N LYS A 128 7.14 -8.68 -2.66
CA LYS A 128 5.68 -8.48 -2.59
C LYS A 128 5.05 -9.53 -1.68
N PHE A 129 4.18 -9.08 -0.79
CA PHE A 129 3.52 -9.96 0.16
C PHE A 129 2.00 -9.74 0.18
N LEU A 130 1.46 -9.05 1.17
CA LEU A 130 0.00 -8.88 1.32
C LEU A 130 -0.63 -8.05 0.20
N ILE A 131 0.13 -7.16 -0.43
CA ILE A 131 -0.35 -6.36 -1.57
C ILE A 131 -0.81 -7.24 -2.73
N ARG A 132 -0.24 -8.45 -2.89
CA ARG A 132 -0.62 -9.39 -3.94
C ARG A 132 -2.04 -9.91 -3.83
N VAL A 133 -2.61 -9.90 -2.63
CA VAL A 133 -3.90 -10.52 -2.34
C VAL A 133 -4.96 -9.53 -1.83
N ALA A 134 -4.61 -8.27 -1.69
CA ALA A 134 -5.51 -7.24 -1.18
C ALA A 134 -6.84 -7.18 -1.96
N ASN A 135 -6.77 -7.20 -3.29
CA ASN A 135 -7.95 -7.19 -4.16
C ASN A 135 -8.73 -8.52 -4.19
N MET A 136 -8.15 -9.61 -3.68
CA MET A 136 -8.82 -10.91 -3.60
C MET A 136 -9.74 -11.01 -2.39
N VAL A 137 -9.52 -10.17 -1.39
CA VAL A 137 -10.35 -10.07 -0.18
C VAL A 137 -11.19 -8.80 -0.16
N GLY A 138 -11.16 -8.01 -1.23
CA GLY A 138 -11.88 -6.74 -1.29
C GLY A 138 -11.34 -5.69 -0.33
N ALA A 139 -10.04 -5.73 -0.03
CA ALA A 139 -9.39 -4.75 0.82
C ALA A 139 -9.01 -3.48 0.05
N THR A 140 -8.98 -2.36 0.75
CA THR A 140 -8.32 -1.14 0.30
C THR A 140 -6.88 -1.14 0.82
N ALA A 141 -5.94 -0.82 -0.06
CA ALA A 141 -4.51 -0.76 0.26
C ALA A 141 -3.95 0.63 0.00
N LEU A 142 -3.07 1.09 0.88
CA LEU A 142 -2.26 2.29 0.72
C LEU A 142 -0.79 1.93 0.90
N CYS A 143 0.01 2.19 -0.14
CA CYS A 143 1.45 1.99 -0.08
C CYS A 143 2.13 3.31 0.23
N ILE A 144 2.96 3.32 1.27
CA ILE A 144 3.78 4.45 1.69
C ILE A 144 5.23 4.05 1.48
N PRO A 145 5.94 4.69 0.54
CA PRO A 145 7.34 4.37 0.31
C PRO A 145 8.21 4.69 1.53
N ASP A 146 9.35 4.02 1.64
CA ASP A 146 10.38 4.26 2.64
C ASP A 146 11.68 4.70 1.94
N ASN A 147 12.68 5.16 2.71
CA ASN A 147 13.99 5.56 2.18
C ASN A 147 14.82 4.36 1.67
N ALA A 148 14.45 3.15 2.04
CA ALA A 148 15.12 1.95 1.54
C ALA A 148 14.70 1.64 0.09
N PHE A 149 15.65 1.18 -0.73
CA PHE A 149 15.41 0.85 -2.12
C PHE A 149 14.23 -0.12 -2.30
N ALA A 150 13.29 0.28 -3.16
CA ALA A 150 12.11 -0.51 -3.52
C ALA A 150 11.37 -1.11 -2.32
N SER A 151 11.23 -0.34 -1.26
CA SER A 151 10.62 -0.79 -0.01
C SER A 151 9.58 0.22 0.49
N GLY A 152 8.66 -0.25 1.32
CA GLY A 152 7.66 0.63 1.92
C GLY A 152 6.67 -0.11 2.80
N TYR A 153 5.87 0.69 3.47
CA TYR A 153 4.77 0.19 4.30
C TYR A 153 3.53 -0.02 3.44
N VAL A 154 2.84 -1.09 3.71
CA VAL A 154 1.52 -1.40 3.12
C VAL A 154 0.50 -1.38 4.25
N LEU A 155 -0.43 -0.43 4.15
CA LEU A 155 -1.56 -0.30 5.05
C LEU A 155 -2.77 -0.91 4.35
N LEU A 156 -3.47 -1.80 5.04
CA LEU A 156 -4.63 -2.52 4.53
C LEU A 156 -5.83 -2.32 5.46
N CYS A 157 -7.01 -2.10 4.90
CA CYS A 157 -8.25 -2.10 5.65
C CYS A 157 -9.38 -2.72 4.83
N GLU A 158 -10.49 -3.09 5.47
CA GLU A 158 -11.71 -3.36 4.72
C GLU A 158 -12.12 -2.10 3.91
N SER A 159 -12.67 -2.30 2.70
CA SER A 159 -13.15 -1.20 1.85
C SER A 159 -14.44 -0.56 2.41
N LYS A 160 -14.36 -0.10 3.66
CA LYS A 160 -15.40 0.65 4.36
C LYS A 160 -14.93 2.08 4.59
N LYS A 161 -15.79 3.06 4.33
CA LYS A 161 -15.47 4.48 4.44
C LYS A 161 -14.74 4.82 5.75
N GLU A 162 -15.31 4.43 6.89
CA GLU A 162 -14.74 4.71 8.22
C GLU A 162 -13.32 4.13 8.41
N LYS A 163 -13.08 2.90 7.90
CA LYS A 163 -11.76 2.28 7.99
C LYS A 163 -10.75 2.93 7.06
N ILE A 164 -11.19 3.39 5.89
CA ILE A 164 -10.35 4.17 4.96
C ILE A 164 -9.97 5.53 5.59
N GLU A 165 -10.90 6.20 6.24
CA GLU A 165 -10.64 7.45 6.97
C GLU A 165 -9.60 7.24 8.08
N LYS A 166 -9.73 6.18 8.88
CA LYS A 166 -8.76 5.78 9.90
C LYS A 166 -7.40 5.41 9.30
N MET A 167 -7.37 4.70 8.17
CA MET A 167 -6.13 4.38 7.47
C MET A 167 -5.39 5.65 7.03
N PHE A 168 -6.08 6.66 6.51
CA PHE A 168 -5.46 7.94 6.18
C PHE A 168 -4.95 8.68 7.42
N SER A 169 -5.67 8.64 8.54
CA SER A 169 -5.21 9.28 9.79
C SER A 169 -3.91 8.66 10.34
N ILE A 170 -3.73 7.35 10.15
CA ILE A 170 -2.46 6.66 10.47
C ILE A 170 -1.37 7.00 9.45
N ALA A 171 -1.73 7.05 8.17
CA ALA A 171 -0.78 7.34 7.09
C ALA A 171 -0.11 8.72 7.23
N GLU A 172 -0.81 9.71 7.79
CA GLU A 172 -0.30 11.06 8.03
C GLU A 172 0.85 11.11 9.07
N ASP A 173 1.00 10.08 9.88
CA ASP A 173 2.07 9.97 10.87
C ASP A 173 3.38 9.42 10.29
N PHE A 174 3.34 8.88 9.08
CA PHE A 174 4.54 8.42 8.41
C PHE A 174 5.37 9.61 7.89
N PRO A 175 6.72 9.52 7.98
CA PRO A 175 7.58 10.56 7.49
C PRO A 175 7.43 10.73 5.97
N LYS A 176 7.46 11.97 5.51
CA LYS A 176 7.54 12.25 4.07
C LYS A 176 8.93 11.90 3.58
N ILE A 177 8.99 11.14 2.50
CA ILE A 177 10.26 10.84 1.84
C ILE A 177 10.62 12.00 0.93
N GLU A 178 11.83 12.49 1.08
CA GLU A 178 12.42 13.50 0.23
C GLU A 178 13.57 12.91 -0.57
N ASP A 179 13.28 12.39 -1.76
CA ASP A 179 14.28 11.89 -2.69
C ASP A 179 14.68 12.99 -3.68
N GLU A 180 15.97 13.33 -3.70
CA GLU A 180 16.50 14.39 -4.57
C GLU A 180 16.39 14.03 -6.06
N LEU A 181 16.46 12.75 -6.45
CA LEU A 181 16.23 12.32 -7.84
C LEU A 181 14.78 12.56 -8.24
N ILE A 182 13.85 12.20 -7.37
CA ILE A 182 12.41 12.44 -7.59
C ILE A 182 12.15 13.93 -7.69
N LYS A 183 12.70 14.73 -6.78
CA LYS A 183 12.58 16.21 -6.82
C LYS A 183 13.09 16.79 -8.14
N ARG A 184 14.27 16.35 -8.60
CA ARG A 184 14.86 16.81 -9.86
C ARG A 184 14.04 16.39 -11.06
N TYR A 185 13.60 15.16 -11.11
CA TYR A 185 12.78 14.64 -12.19
C TYR A 185 11.49 15.45 -12.37
N PHE A 186 10.75 15.61 -11.27
CA PHE A 186 9.47 16.33 -11.33
C PHE A 186 9.62 17.85 -11.48
N ARG A 187 10.71 18.44 -10.97
CA ARG A 187 11.00 19.85 -11.21
C ARG A 187 11.18 20.15 -12.70
N ASN A 188 11.83 19.26 -13.42
CA ASN A 188 11.96 19.40 -14.87
C ASN A 188 10.62 19.22 -15.60
N MET A 189 9.76 18.31 -15.09
CA MET A 189 8.42 18.12 -15.64
C MET A 189 7.51 19.33 -15.38
N ASP A 190 7.57 19.90 -14.19
CA ASP A 190 6.81 21.13 -13.88
C ASP A 190 7.21 22.29 -14.82
N ALA A 191 8.51 22.43 -15.13
CA ALA A 191 8.98 23.38 -16.13
C ALA A 191 8.48 23.03 -17.55
N TYR A 192 8.47 21.77 -17.93
CA TYR A 192 7.97 21.33 -19.24
C TYR A 192 6.48 21.60 -19.42
N PHE A 193 5.67 21.33 -18.41
CA PHE A 193 4.23 21.58 -18.47
C PHE A 193 3.86 23.07 -18.29
N SER A 194 4.70 23.87 -17.66
CA SER A 194 4.47 25.32 -17.51
C SER A 194 4.80 26.13 -18.78
N TYR A 195 5.57 25.56 -19.71
CA TYR A 195 6.02 26.23 -20.92
C TYR A 195 5.23 25.78 -22.17
N GLY A 196 3.94 25.78 -22.15
CA GLY A 196 3.22 25.90 -23.41
C GLY A 196 2.31 24.80 -23.87
N ALA A 197 2.32 23.61 -23.28
CA ALA A 197 1.40 22.57 -23.72
C ALA A 197 -0.07 22.84 -23.36
N LEU A 198 -0.30 23.74 -22.41
CA LEU A 198 -1.65 24.16 -22.02
C LEU A 198 -2.09 25.49 -22.67
N GLU A 199 -1.15 26.32 -23.11
CA GLU A 199 -1.45 27.60 -23.79
C GLU A 199 -1.66 27.46 -25.30
N GLU A 200 -1.16 26.38 -25.91
CA GLU A 200 -1.28 26.17 -27.36
C GLU A 200 -2.37 25.18 -27.79
N GLY A 201 -3.36 24.92 -26.97
CA GLY A 201 -4.57 24.23 -27.43
C GLY A 201 -4.36 22.79 -27.88
N LEU A 202 -3.63 21.98 -27.13
CA LEU A 202 -3.56 20.51 -27.35
C LEU A 202 -4.89 19.80 -27.07
N LEU A 203 -5.87 20.52 -26.54
CA LEU A 203 -7.28 20.15 -26.54
C LEU A 203 -7.96 21.06 -27.59
N GLY A 204 -7.75 20.71 -28.84
CA GLY A 204 -8.41 21.37 -29.95
C GLY A 204 -9.91 21.49 -29.72
N GLU A 205 -10.46 22.65 -30.08
CA GLU A 205 -11.90 22.92 -30.20
C GLU A 205 -12.63 21.85 -31.02
#